data_9d116c7516d27a120bac395c07f110e0
#
_entry.id   9d116c7516d27a120bac395c07f110e0
#
_cell.length_a   1.000
_cell.length_b   1.000
_cell.length_c   1.000
_cell.angle_alpha   90.00
_cell.angle_beta   90.00
_cell.angle_gamma   90.00
#
_symmetry.space_group_name_H-M   'P 1'
#
loop_
_entity.id
_entity.type
_entity.pdbx_description
1 polymer ?
#
loop_
_entity_poly.entity_id
_entity_poly.type
_entity_poly.pdbx_seq_one_letter_code
_entity_poly.pdbx_strand_id
1 'polypeptide(L)'
;MDFQPHEYQSIAIQRIIDNTHYGLLLDMGLGKTISTLIAIDRLMYDYFDIKKVLLIAPKKVAESTWAQETQKWSATRRLTVAKVLGSEKERIHALESESDIYVINRENVQWLYEYYHKKKSFPFDMLVIDESSSFKNPQAKRFKAIRKLRPLFKRIVILTGTPAPNTLLDIWAQMYLLDGGERLGKTITEYRTRYFTPDKTNGHVVYSYRLLPGGDKAIFSKMQDICMSLKAKDYLTLPERIENVITVEMNPKEWELYKQMEREHVLSLASDDDVSALNAAALAGKLLQLANGSIYNDEGEIVVVHNEKIERLKELVETNEGKPMLVFYNFKHDLQSIKEAFPKSVELKTDDDVAEWNKGNIQMLLAHPASAGYGLNLQAGGNIIVWYGLTWSLEQYQQANARLHRQGQTQPVIIHHLVTKGTMDEQVMKALERKEAGQDALLEAIKYRKELYKE
;
A
#
# COMPACT_ATOMS: atom_id res chain seq x y z
N MET A 1 21.80 5.40 17.85
CA MET A 1 21.80 6.75 17.23
C MET A 1 20.94 7.67 18.08
N ASP A 2 21.34 8.93 18.25
CA ASP A 2 20.47 9.89 18.92
C ASP A 2 19.46 10.46 17.93
N PHE A 3 18.20 10.50 18.34
CA PHE A 3 17.13 11.02 17.53
C PHE A 3 17.03 12.54 17.73
N GLN A 4 17.20 13.28 16.64
CA GLN A 4 16.95 14.72 16.62
C GLN A 4 15.69 14.95 15.78
N PRO A 5 14.55 15.27 16.41
CA PRO A 5 13.31 15.45 15.69
C PRO A 5 13.32 16.74 14.86
N HIS A 6 12.78 16.66 13.66
CA HIS A 6 12.34 17.86 12.94
C HIS A 6 11.20 18.55 13.70
N GLU A 7 10.98 19.83 13.45
CA GLU A 7 9.93 20.60 14.13
C GLU A 7 8.55 19.93 14.02
N TYR A 8 8.16 19.50 12.82
CA TYR A 8 6.90 18.80 12.61
C TYR A 8 6.80 17.45 13.36
N GLN A 9 7.94 16.75 13.55
CA GLN A 9 7.98 15.50 14.35
C GLN A 9 7.78 15.80 15.82
N SER A 10 8.41 16.88 16.33
CA SER A 10 8.18 17.34 17.70
C SER A 10 6.71 17.69 17.94
N ILE A 11 6.07 18.37 16.99
CA ILE A 11 4.64 18.66 17.03
C ILE A 11 3.83 17.35 17.00
N ALA A 12 4.14 16.41 16.12
CA ALA A 12 3.45 15.13 16.02
C ALA A 12 3.54 14.32 17.33
N ILE A 13 4.72 14.24 17.94
CA ILE A 13 4.95 13.59 19.23
C ILE A 13 4.08 14.24 20.31
N GLN A 14 4.11 15.58 20.41
CA GLN A 14 3.34 16.29 21.40
C GLN A 14 1.84 16.12 21.20
N ARG A 15 1.34 16.14 19.96
CA ARG A 15 -0.07 15.91 19.63
C ARG A 15 -0.55 14.51 20.04
N ILE A 16 0.28 13.46 19.86
CA ILE A 16 -0.05 12.11 20.35
C ILE A 16 -0.14 12.08 21.87
N ILE A 17 0.76 12.81 22.57
CA ILE A 17 0.77 12.87 24.04
C ILE A 17 -0.46 13.62 24.57
N ASP A 18 -0.77 14.78 24.01
CA ASP A 18 -1.85 15.65 24.48
C ASP A 18 -3.25 15.11 24.18
N ASN A 19 -3.39 14.27 23.14
CA ASN A 19 -4.70 13.77 22.71
C ASN A 19 -4.82 12.26 22.93
N THR A 20 -5.93 11.83 23.51
CA THR A 20 -6.22 10.39 23.68
C THR A 20 -6.48 9.68 22.36
N HIS A 21 -6.93 10.41 21.34
CA HIS A 21 -7.20 9.88 20.01
C HIS A 21 -6.59 10.82 18.98
N TYR A 22 -5.59 10.33 18.21
CA TYR A 22 -4.91 11.19 17.24
C TYR A 22 -4.48 10.43 15.96
N GLY A 23 -4.63 11.07 14.80
CA GLY A 23 -4.25 10.54 13.50
C GLY A 23 -3.02 11.24 12.93
N LEU A 24 -1.97 10.48 12.56
CA LEU A 24 -0.85 10.99 11.78
C LEU A 24 -1.04 10.58 10.30
N LEU A 25 -1.59 11.50 9.52
CA LEU A 25 -1.82 11.35 8.07
C LEU A 25 -0.62 11.95 7.34
N LEU A 26 0.56 11.43 7.60
CA LEU A 26 1.82 11.95 7.11
C LEU A 26 2.31 11.14 5.91
N ASP A 27 2.80 11.79 4.88
CA ASP A 27 3.42 11.11 3.74
C ASP A 27 4.54 10.15 4.18
N MET A 28 4.93 9.27 3.27
CA MET A 28 6.01 8.31 3.53
C MET A 28 7.33 9.04 3.77
N GLY A 29 8.14 8.49 4.67
CA GLY A 29 9.44 9.08 5.02
C GLY A 29 9.39 10.18 6.08
N LEU A 30 8.22 10.70 6.48
CA LEU A 30 8.08 11.73 7.51
C LEU A 30 8.24 11.22 8.96
N GLY A 31 8.69 9.99 9.17
CA GLY A 31 9.07 9.47 10.48
C GLY A 31 7.88 9.15 11.41
N LYS A 32 6.72 8.72 10.88
CA LYS A 32 5.55 8.29 11.68
C LYS A 32 5.93 7.31 12.77
N THR A 33 6.70 6.28 12.43
CA THR A 33 7.10 5.19 13.35
C THR A 33 7.90 5.71 14.53
N ILE A 34 8.97 6.47 14.29
CA ILE A 34 9.81 7.00 15.37
C ILE A 34 9.07 8.02 16.23
N SER A 35 8.27 8.91 15.62
CA SER A 35 7.46 9.88 16.38
C SER A 35 6.47 9.17 17.31
N THR A 36 5.85 8.09 16.84
CA THR A 36 4.93 7.28 17.66
C THR A 36 5.67 6.53 18.77
N LEU A 37 6.85 5.96 18.51
CA LEU A 37 7.66 5.28 19.50
C LEU A 37 8.11 6.23 20.63
N ILE A 38 8.55 7.45 20.29
CA ILE A 38 8.91 8.47 21.30
C ILE A 38 7.68 8.86 22.13
N ALA A 39 6.51 9.01 21.50
CA ALA A 39 5.29 9.32 22.25
C ALA A 39 4.90 8.17 23.18
N ILE A 40 4.98 6.91 22.73
CA ILE A 40 4.73 5.72 23.57
C ILE A 40 5.71 5.70 24.75
N ASP A 41 7.01 5.88 24.50
CA ASP A 41 8.03 5.87 25.52
C ASP A 41 7.74 6.90 26.63
N ARG A 42 7.42 8.14 26.23
CA ARG A 42 7.05 9.20 27.18
C ARG A 42 5.75 8.90 27.93
N LEU A 43 4.71 8.44 27.24
CA LEU A 43 3.43 8.07 27.87
C LEU A 43 3.58 6.95 28.90
N MET A 44 4.49 6.00 28.69
CA MET A 44 4.76 4.90 29.59
C MET A 44 5.62 5.32 30.79
N TYR A 45 6.75 5.96 30.51
CA TYR A 45 7.83 6.10 31.47
C TYR A 45 7.99 7.50 32.05
N ASP A 46 7.46 8.53 31.38
CA ASP A 46 7.49 9.91 31.90
C ASP A 46 6.14 10.33 32.48
N TYR A 47 5.05 9.95 31.80
CA TYR A 47 3.66 10.32 32.22
C TYR A 47 2.94 9.18 32.97
N PHE A 48 3.42 7.95 32.90
CA PHE A 48 2.77 6.76 33.51
C PHE A 48 1.29 6.59 33.13
N ASP A 49 0.95 7.02 31.91
CA ASP A 49 -0.44 7.07 31.43
C ASP A 49 -0.90 5.76 30.80
N ILE A 50 0.03 4.98 30.22
CA ILE A 50 -0.21 3.68 29.60
C ILE A 50 0.78 2.63 30.10
N LYS A 51 0.40 1.35 30.04
CA LYS A 51 1.25 0.22 30.43
C LYS A 51 1.53 -0.73 29.28
N LYS A 52 0.54 -1.00 28.41
CA LYS A 52 0.65 -1.96 27.30
C LYS A 52 0.04 -1.38 26.03
N VAL A 53 0.76 -1.50 24.93
CA VAL A 53 0.34 -1.04 23.61
C VAL A 53 0.06 -2.25 22.71
N LEU A 54 -1.13 -2.26 22.09
CA LEU A 54 -1.42 -3.12 20.97
C LEU A 54 -1.11 -2.36 19.68
N LEU A 55 -0.21 -2.90 18.85
CA LEU A 55 0.15 -2.32 17.57
C LEU A 55 -0.25 -3.25 16.43
N ILE A 56 -1.10 -2.76 15.53
CA ILE A 56 -1.55 -3.50 14.36
C ILE A 56 -0.84 -2.95 13.14
N ALA A 57 -0.16 -3.84 12.38
CA ALA A 57 0.61 -3.46 11.21
C ALA A 57 0.44 -4.47 10.06
N PRO A 58 0.84 -4.12 8.82
CA PRO A 58 1.03 -5.10 7.76
C PRO A 58 2.06 -6.17 8.16
N LYS A 59 1.91 -7.41 7.65
CA LYS A 59 2.67 -8.58 8.10
C LYS A 59 4.19 -8.33 8.14
N LYS A 60 4.79 -7.87 7.04
CA LYS A 60 6.25 -7.60 6.98
C LYS A 60 6.71 -6.51 7.98
N VAL A 61 5.89 -5.48 8.17
CA VAL A 61 6.16 -4.41 9.14
C VAL A 61 6.09 -4.95 10.57
N ALA A 62 5.12 -5.83 10.84
CA ALA A 62 4.98 -6.50 12.13
C ALA A 62 6.14 -7.47 12.43
N GLU A 63 6.70 -8.11 11.41
CA GLU A 63 7.81 -9.05 11.54
C GLU A 63 9.14 -8.37 11.94
N SER A 64 9.42 -7.18 11.43
CA SER A 64 10.76 -6.57 11.60
C SER A 64 10.75 -5.08 11.94
N THR A 65 10.01 -4.25 11.22
CA THR A 65 10.22 -2.78 11.21
C THR A 65 10.10 -2.14 12.60
N TRP A 66 9.04 -2.42 13.35
CA TRP A 66 8.82 -1.80 14.65
C TRP A 66 9.87 -2.20 15.69
N ALA A 67 10.25 -3.49 15.72
CA ALA A 67 11.30 -3.97 16.64
C ALA A 67 12.68 -3.41 16.27
N GLN A 68 13.00 -3.30 14.99
CA GLN A 68 14.26 -2.70 14.52
C GLN A 68 14.32 -1.20 14.84
N GLU A 69 13.23 -0.45 14.61
CA GLU A 69 13.18 0.98 14.90
C GLU A 69 13.31 1.28 16.40
N THR A 70 12.74 0.45 17.30
CA THR A 70 12.93 0.62 18.74
C THR A 70 14.41 0.50 19.15
N GLN A 71 15.15 -0.41 18.54
CA GLN A 71 16.56 -0.65 18.88
C GLN A 71 17.52 0.34 18.21
N LYS A 72 17.11 0.97 17.11
CA LYS A 72 17.92 1.92 16.35
C LYS A 72 18.22 3.21 17.13
N TRP A 73 17.26 3.72 17.87
CA TRP A 73 17.33 5.01 18.53
C TRP A 73 17.56 4.89 20.03
N SER A 74 18.51 5.68 20.58
CA SER A 74 18.83 5.68 22.01
C SER A 74 17.60 5.93 22.89
N ALA A 75 16.72 6.85 22.47
CA ALA A 75 15.54 7.27 23.21
C ALA A 75 14.42 6.22 23.31
N THR A 76 14.43 5.17 22.48
CA THR A 76 13.38 4.14 22.45
C THR A 76 13.88 2.73 22.79
N ARG A 77 15.17 2.56 23.05
CA ARG A 77 15.78 1.24 23.31
C ARG A 77 15.26 0.50 24.53
N ARG A 78 14.70 1.21 25.49
CA ARG A 78 14.10 0.60 26.69
C ARG A 78 12.76 -0.07 26.41
N LEU A 79 12.08 0.30 25.29
CA LEU A 79 10.84 -0.32 24.89
C LEU A 79 11.06 -1.77 24.44
N THR A 80 10.26 -2.66 24.98
CA THR A 80 10.25 -4.10 24.64
C THR A 80 9.12 -4.41 23.67
N VAL A 81 9.38 -5.28 22.68
CA VAL A 81 8.43 -5.60 21.61
C VAL A 81 8.20 -7.10 21.54
N ALA A 82 6.96 -7.55 21.79
CA ALA A 82 6.50 -8.91 21.54
C ALA A 82 5.86 -9.01 20.15
N LYS A 83 6.28 -9.98 19.35
CA LYS A 83 5.73 -10.26 18.01
C LYS A 83 4.61 -11.31 18.12
N VAL A 84 3.34 -10.88 18.03
CA VAL A 84 2.17 -11.77 18.10
C VAL A 84 1.88 -12.31 16.69
N LEU A 85 2.78 -13.18 16.22
CA LEU A 85 2.84 -13.71 14.86
C LEU A 85 2.98 -15.25 14.87
N GLY A 86 2.92 -15.87 13.69
CA GLY A 86 3.12 -17.31 13.54
C GLY A 86 1.87 -18.13 13.86
N SER A 87 2.07 -19.34 14.41
CA SER A 87 1.02 -20.26 14.85
C SER A 87 0.23 -19.71 16.04
N GLU A 88 -0.93 -20.29 16.32
CA GLU A 88 -1.75 -19.87 17.47
C GLU A 88 -0.99 -20.00 18.80
N LYS A 89 -0.22 -21.07 18.96
CA LYS A 89 0.60 -21.30 20.18
C LYS A 89 1.66 -20.21 20.35
N GLU A 90 2.34 -19.84 19.27
CA GLU A 90 3.36 -18.76 19.30
C GLU A 90 2.72 -17.42 19.62
N ARG A 91 1.55 -17.12 19.06
CA ARG A 91 0.81 -15.88 19.36
C ARG A 91 0.38 -15.81 20.81
N ILE A 92 -0.14 -16.91 21.38
CA ILE A 92 -0.54 -16.97 22.78
C ILE A 92 0.69 -16.76 23.68
N HIS A 93 1.80 -17.45 23.41
CA HIS A 93 3.04 -17.29 24.16
C HIS A 93 3.55 -15.83 24.12
N ALA A 94 3.48 -15.19 22.95
CA ALA A 94 3.84 -13.78 22.82
C ALA A 94 2.91 -12.85 23.62
N LEU A 95 1.59 -13.12 23.67
CA LEU A 95 0.63 -12.35 24.48
C LEU A 95 0.79 -12.55 25.98
N GLU A 96 1.38 -13.67 26.41
CA GLU A 96 1.65 -13.98 27.80
C GLU A 96 3.04 -13.50 28.29
N SER A 97 3.89 -13.08 27.36
CA SER A 97 5.17 -12.44 27.70
C SER A 97 4.94 -11.05 28.31
N GLU A 98 5.91 -10.59 29.09
CA GLU A 98 5.92 -9.20 29.55
C GLU A 98 6.67 -8.34 28.55
N SER A 99 5.92 -7.44 27.89
CA SER A 99 6.43 -6.49 26.91
C SER A 99 5.59 -5.21 26.92
N ASP A 100 6.19 -4.12 26.44
CA ASP A 100 5.55 -2.83 26.35
C ASP A 100 4.62 -2.74 25.14
N ILE A 101 5.09 -3.27 24.00
CA ILE A 101 4.42 -3.20 22.70
C ILE A 101 4.19 -4.61 22.17
N TYR A 102 2.96 -4.92 21.83
CA TYR A 102 2.57 -6.21 21.22
C TYR A 102 2.16 -5.96 19.77
N VAL A 103 3.01 -6.39 18.84
CA VAL A 103 2.81 -6.17 17.41
C VAL A 103 2.12 -7.36 16.79
N ILE A 104 0.96 -7.12 16.16
CA ILE A 104 0.17 -8.14 15.47
C ILE A 104 -0.10 -7.72 14.02
N ASN A 105 -0.13 -8.68 13.10
CA ASN A 105 -0.53 -8.39 11.73
C ASN A 105 -2.06 -8.27 11.61
N ARG A 106 -2.49 -7.41 10.70
CA ARG A 106 -3.91 -7.07 10.50
C ARG A 106 -4.82 -8.26 10.18
N GLU A 107 -4.28 -9.34 9.62
CA GLU A 107 -5.01 -10.56 9.29
C GLU A 107 -5.41 -11.34 10.54
N ASN A 108 -4.65 -11.25 11.63
CA ASN A 108 -4.88 -11.95 12.89
C ASN A 108 -5.75 -11.16 13.89
N VAL A 109 -6.23 -9.98 13.53
CA VAL A 109 -7.03 -9.12 14.43
C VAL A 109 -8.36 -9.77 14.82
N GLN A 110 -9.01 -10.52 13.91
CA GLN A 110 -10.23 -11.24 14.22
C GLN A 110 -9.98 -12.33 15.30
N TRP A 111 -8.89 -13.10 15.15
CA TRP A 111 -8.47 -14.09 16.13
C TRP A 111 -8.18 -13.45 17.50
N LEU A 112 -7.50 -12.29 17.52
CA LEU A 112 -7.20 -11.55 18.76
C LEU A 112 -8.48 -11.16 19.51
N TYR A 113 -9.48 -10.65 18.78
CA TYR A 113 -10.79 -10.34 19.35
C TYR A 113 -11.44 -11.56 19.98
N GLU A 114 -11.44 -12.70 19.27
CA GLU A 114 -12.03 -13.95 19.76
C GLU A 114 -11.30 -14.49 21.00
N TYR A 115 -9.97 -14.41 21.02
CA TYR A 115 -9.14 -14.80 22.15
C TYR A 115 -9.50 -14.00 23.42
N TYR A 116 -9.51 -12.67 23.36
CA TYR A 116 -9.82 -11.85 24.54
C TYR A 116 -11.31 -11.85 24.92
N HIS A 117 -12.19 -12.06 23.96
CA HIS A 117 -13.61 -12.24 24.24
C HIS A 117 -13.87 -13.48 25.11
N LYS A 118 -13.13 -14.58 24.85
CA LYS A 118 -13.18 -15.80 25.68
C LYS A 118 -12.52 -15.61 27.05
N LYS A 119 -11.38 -14.92 27.08
CA LYS A 119 -10.57 -14.71 28.30
C LYS A 119 -11.22 -13.70 29.28
N LYS A 120 -12.17 -12.90 28.82
CA LYS A 120 -12.88 -11.84 29.57
C LYS A 120 -11.94 -10.84 30.28
N SER A 121 -10.71 -10.67 29.76
CA SER A 121 -9.72 -9.72 30.25
C SER A 121 -9.04 -9.07 29.05
N PHE A 122 -8.73 -7.78 29.14
CA PHE A 122 -8.12 -7.03 28.05
C PHE A 122 -7.01 -6.13 28.62
N PRO A 123 -5.72 -6.40 28.33
CA PRO A 123 -4.61 -5.77 29.04
C PRO A 123 -4.10 -4.48 28.40
N PHE A 124 -4.58 -4.09 27.21
CA PHE A 124 -4.01 -2.98 26.44
C PHE A 124 -4.68 -1.65 26.72
N ASP A 125 -3.87 -0.64 27.03
CA ASP A 125 -4.33 0.74 27.23
C ASP A 125 -4.38 1.54 25.93
N MET A 126 -3.44 1.28 25.02
CA MET A 126 -3.28 2.04 23.79
C MET A 126 -3.33 1.11 22.56
N LEU A 127 -4.02 1.60 21.53
CA LEU A 127 -4.05 1.00 20.20
C LEU A 127 -3.27 1.89 19.22
N VAL A 128 -2.36 1.29 18.48
CA VAL A 128 -1.73 1.92 17.31
C VAL A 128 -2.10 1.10 16.06
N ILE A 129 -2.65 1.76 15.04
CA ILE A 129 -2.94 1.13 13.75
C ILE A 129 -1.99 1.72 12.71
N ASP A 130 -0.98 0.96 12.34
CA ASP A 130 -0.08 1.32 11.25
C ASP A 130 -0.69 0.91 9.90
N GLU A 131 -0.59 1.79 8.93
CA GLU A 131 -1.26 1.71 7.63
C GLU A 131 -2.78 1.55 7.77
N SER A 132 -3.41 2.52 8.47
CA SER A 132 -4.85 2.51 8.77
C SER A 132 -5.75 2.48 7.52
N SER A 133 -5.26 2.87 6.34
CA SER A 133 -5.91 2.71 5.04
C SER A 133 -6.35 1.26 4.78
N SER A 134 -5.66 0.29 5.37
CA SER A 134 -6.03 -1.12 5.30
C SER A 134 -7.37 -1.47 5.98
N PHE A 135 -7.89 -0.57 6.82
CA PHE A 135 -9.19 -0.70 7.51
C PHE A 135 -10.32 0.10 6.85
N LYS A 136 -10.11 0.63 5.65
CA LYS A 136 -11.09 1.46 4.92
C LYS A 136 -12.43 0.79 4.62
N ASN A 137 -12.48 -0.56 4.55
CA ASN A 137 -13.71 -1.31 4.32
C ASN A 137 -14.43 -1.64 5.64
N PRO A 138 -15.59 -1.01 5.94
CA PRO A 138 -16.33 -1.24 7.19
C PRO A 138 -16.99 -2.64 7.27
N GLN A 139 -17.11 -3.35 6.15
CA GLN A 139 -17.66 -4.71 6.12
C GLN A 139 -16.60 -5.78 6.42
N ALA A 140 -15.32 -5.44 6.35
CA ALA A 140 -14.24 -6.38 6.60
C ALA A 140 -14.25 -6.91 8.04
N LYS A 141 -13.97 -8.21 8.22
CA LYS A 141 -13.94 -8.87 9.54
C LYS A 141 -13.00 -8.14 10.51
N ARG A 142 -11.82 -7.72 10.04
CA ARG A 142 -10.85 -6.98 10.85
C ARG A 142 -11.37 -5.64 11.36
N PHE A 143 -12.10 -4.88 10.53
CA PHE A 143 -12.73 -3.64 10.98
C PHE A 143 -13.78 -3.91 12.06
N LYS A 144 -14.66 -4.89 11.84
CA LYS A 144 -15.70 -5.29 12.81
C LYS A 144 -15.11 -5.74 14.15
N ALA A 145 -13.97 -6.43 14.11
CA ALA A 145 -13.26 -6.87 15.31
C ALA A 145 -12.70 -5.68 16.11
N ILE A 146 -11.95 -4.76 15.45
CA ILE A 146 -11.42 -3.56 16.13
C ILE A 146 -12.53 -2.63 16.59
N ARG A 147 -13.59 -2.47 15.82
CA ARG A 147 -14.76 -1.69 16.26
C ARG A 147 -15.31 -2.16 17.60
N LYS A 148 -15.32 -3.47 17.86
CA LYS A 148 -15.77 -4.05 19.13
C LYS A 148 -14.76 -3.89 20.26
N LEU A 149 -13.44 -3.95 19.94
CA LEU A 149 -12.38 -3.73 20.92
C LEU A 149 -12.13 -2.26 21.24
N ARG A 150 -12.48 -1.34 20.31
CA ARG A 150 -12.21 0.09 20.40
C ARG A 150 -12.58 0.71 21.77
N PRO A 151 -13.75 0.44 22.37
CA PRO A 151 -14.14 1.05 23.64
C PRO A 151 -13.27 0.63 24.84
N LEU A 152 -12.45 -0.41 24.69
CA LEU A 152 -11.57 -0.92 25.74
C LEU A 152 -10.22 -0.17 25.79
N PHE A 153 -9.88 0.58 24.75
CA PHE A 153 -8.65 1.35 24.70
C PHE A 153 -8.84 2.76 25.27
N LYS A 154 -7.90 3.17 26.11
CA LYS A 154 -7.80 4.53 26.61
C LYS A 154 -7.30 5.50 25.55
N ARG A 155 -6.34 5.04 24.73
CA ARG A 155 -5.72 5.83 23.67
C ARG A 155 -5.73 5.10 22.32
N ILE A 156 -5.94 5.86 21.25
CA ILE A 156 -5.91 5.31 19.88
C ILE A 156 -5.12 6.25 18.99
N VAL A 157 -4.15 5.68 18.26
CA VAL A 157 -3.37 6.38 17.22
C VAL A 157 -3.52 5.65 15.91
N ILE A 158 -3.82 6.37 14.84
CA ILE A 158 -3.81 5.83 13.48
C ILE A 158 -2.70 6.49 12.66
N LEU A 159 -2.01 5.68 11.86
CA LEU A 159 -0.90 6.11 11.01
C LEU A 159 -1.19 5.72 9.57
N THR A 160 -1.06 6.65 8.64
CA THR A 160 -1.12 6.35 7.20
C THR A 160 -0.47 7.45 6.37
N GLY A 161 0.12 7.08 5.23
CA GLY A 161 0.56 8.02 4.21
C GLY A 161 -0.51 8.30 3.15
N THR A 162 -1.51 7.43 3.06
CA THR A 162 -2.55 7.46 2.04
C THR A 162 -3.93 7.27 2.67
N PRO A 163 -4.49 8.31 3.33
CA PRO A 163 -5.75 8.18 4.06
C PRO A 163 -6.95 7.91 3.16
N ALA A 164 -6.92 8.39 1.91
CA ALA A 164 -7.98 8.21 0.92
C ALA A 164 -7.40 7.63 -0.39
N PRO A 165 -6.99 6.35 -0.40
CA PRO A 165 -6.27 5.79 -1.55
C PRO A 165 -7.13 5.68 -2.82
N ASN A 166 -8.44 5.55 -2.70
CA ASN A 166 -9.35 5.54 -3.84
C ASN A 166 -10.23 6.79 -3.87
N THR A 167 -10.99 7.01 -2.81
CA THR A 167 -11.91 8.15 -2.68
C THR A 167 -11.97 8.61 -1.23
N LEU A 168 -12.54 9.79 -0.97
CA LEU A 168 -12.79 10.27 0.40
C LEU A 168 -13.75 9.38 1.20
N LEU A 169 -14.47 8.44 0.56
CA LEU A 169 -15.24 7.41 1.27
C LEU A 169 -14.37 6.52 2.16
N ASP A 170 -13.12 6.30 1.76
CA ASP A 170 -12.16 5.46 2.48
C ASP A 170 -11.78 6.03 3.87
N ILE A 171 -12.00 7.32 4.10
CA ILE A 171 -11.65 8.00 5.34
C ILE A 171 -12.61 7.62 6.49
N TRP A 172 -13.90 7.42 6.19
CA TRP A 172 -14.90 7.21 7.25
C TRP A 172 -14.55 6.08 8.21
N ALA A 173 -14.18 4.92 7.69
CA ALA A 173 -13.88 3.76 8.54
C ALA A 173 -12.66 3.98 9.43
N GLN A 174 -11.63 4.64 8.92
CA GLN A 174 -10.43 4.99 9.67
C GLN A 174 -10.74 5.97 10.80
N MET A 175 -11.49 7.03 10.50
CA MET A 175 -11.92 8.02 11.48
C MET A 175 -12.87 7.41 12.52
N TYR A 176 -13.77 6.50 12.09
CA TYR A 176 -14.63 5.78 13.04
C TYR A 176 -13.80 4.97 14.04
N LEU A 177 -12.73 4.31 13.64
CA LEU A 177 -11.84 3.60 14.56
C LEU A 177 -11.14 4.58 15.51
N LEU A 178 -10.83 5.78 15.08
CA LEU A 178 -10.18 6.80 15.88
C LEU A 178 -11.16 7.41 16.90
N ASP A 179 -12.31 7.94 16.47
CA ASP A 179 -13.22 8.74 17.33
C ASP A 179 -14.59 8.11 17.61
N GLY A 180 -14.86 6.92 17.04
CA GLY A 180 -16.16 6.24 17.20
C GLY A 180 -17.30 6.88 16.43
N GLY A 181 -17.00 7.64 15.37
CA GLY A 181 -17.95 8.30 14.50
C GLY A 181 -18.47 9.63 15.04
N GLU A 182 -17.73 10.28 15.94
CA GLU A 182 -18.10 11.57 16.50
C GLU A 182 -18.09 12.67 15.43
N ARG A 183 -17.08 12.70 14.57
CA ARG A 183 -16.90 13.77 13.58
C ARG A 183 -17.57 13.50 12.26
N LEU A 184 -17.42 12.30 11.73
CA LEU A 184 -17.91 11.95 10.39
C LEU A 184 -19.22 11.14 10.38
N GLY A 185 -19.82 10.91 11.54
CA GLY A 185 -21.08 10.18 11.68
C GLY A 185 -20.93 8.74 12.16
N LYS A 186 -21.94 8.26 12.85
CA LYS A 186 -21.98 6.92 13.48
C LYS A 186 -22.08 5.78 12.48
N THR A 187 -22.56 6.07 11.28
CA THR A 187 -22.73 5.09 10.21
C THR A 187 -22.17 5.58 8.87
N ILE A 188 -21.73 4.65 8.04
CA ILE A 188 -21.29 4.97 6.66
C ILE A 188 -22.41 5.58 5.83
N THR A 189 -23.66 5.22 6.11
CA THR A 189 -24.84 5.79 5.45
C THR A 189 -24.99 7.27 5.78
N GLU A 190 -24.90 7.64 7.06
CA GLU A 190 -24.91 9.04 7.50
C GLU A 190 -23.81 9.87 6.83
N TYR A 191 -22.57 9.31 6.78
CA TYR A 191 -21.45 9.95 6.11
C TYR A 191 -21.71 10.18 4.61
N ARG A 192 -22.22 9.13 3.91
CA ARG A 192 -22.58 9.22 2.49
C ARG A 192 -23.65 10.27 2.24
N THR A 193 -24.75 10.24 2.99
CA THR A 193 -25.84 11.20 2.84
C THR A 193 -25.41 12.65 3.08
N ARG A 194 -24.44 12.86 3.99
CA ARG A 194 -23.98 14.20 4.36
C ARG A 194 -23.01 14.81 3.36
N TYR A 195 -22.15 14.01 2.77
CA TYR A 195 -21.02 14.52 1.97
C TYR A 195 -21.01 14.06 0.52
N PHE A 196 -21.87 13.12 0.14
CA PHE A 196 -21.88 12.52 -1.20
C PHE A 196 -23.27 12.45 -1.78
N THR A 197 -23.33 12.29 -3.11
CA THR A 197 -24.56 11.94 -3.84
C THR A 197 -24.34 10.65 -4.61
N PRO A 198 -25.38 9.80 -4.78
CA PRO A 198 -25.31 8.65 -5.69
C PRO A 198 -24.88 9.10 -7.10
N ASP A 199 -23.99 8.34 -7.73
CA ASP A 199 -23.46 8.65 -9.06
C ASP A 199 -23.88 7.58 -10.08
N LYS A 200 -23.41 6.33 -9.91
CA LYS A 200 -23.85 5.21 -10.77
C LYS A 200 -24.83 4.35 -10.00
N THR A 201 -26.06 4.21 -10.55
CA THR A 201 -27.14 3.44 -9.93
C THR A 201 -27.75 2.46 -10.92
N ASN A 202 -28.24 1.31 -10.42
CA ASN A 202 -29.12 0.42 -11.14
C ASN A 202 -30.31 0.08 -10.24
N GLY A 203 -31.48 0.64 -10.53
CA GLY A 203 -32.62 0.60 -9.65
C GLY A 203 -32.30 1.14 -8.26
N HIS A 204 -32.43 0.29 -7.25
CA HIS A 204 -32.14 0.66 -5.84
C HIS A 204 -30.67 0.46 -5.42
N VAL A 205 -29.83 -0.09 -6.28
CA VAL A 205 -28.43 -0.37 -5.98
C VAL A 205 -27.53 0.79 -6.42
N VAL A 206 -26.79 1.37 -5.49
CA VAL A 206 -25.82 2.44 -5.76
C VAL A 206 -24.43 1.81 -5.85
N TYR A 207 -23.79 1.92 -7.00
CA TYR A 207 -22.46 1.37 -7.26
C TYR A 207 -21.33 2.36 -6.94
N SER A 208 -21.58 3.67 -7.19
CA SER A 208 -20.61 4.71 -6.88
C SER A 208 -21.26 5.96 -6.30
N TYR A 209 -20.43 6.76 -5.62
CA TYR A 209 -20.85 8.01 -5.00
C TYR A 209 -19.92 9.12 -5.48
N ARG A 210 -20.47 10.28 -5.81
CA ARG A 210 -19.73 11.49 -6.12
C ARG A 210 -19.76 12.44 -4.92
N LEU A 211 -18.64 13.07 -4.65
CA LEU A 211 -18.51 14.07 -3.59
C LEU A 211 -19.38 15.29 -3.91
N LEU A 212 -20.10 15.80 -2.92
CA LEU A 212 -20.83 17.06 -3.02
C LEU A 212 -19.86 18.25 -3.12
N PRO A 213 -20.23 19.35 -3.82
CA PRO A 213 -19.41 20.55 -3.86
C PRO A 213 -19.03 21.04 -2.44
N GLY A 214 -17.72 21.22 -2.18
CA GLY A 214 -17.21 21.59 -0.87
C GLY A 214 -17.18 20.49 0.20
N GLY A 215 -17.58 19.27 -0.15
CA GLY A 215 -17.58 18.13 0.76
C GLY A 215 -16.19 17.77 1.25
N ASP A 216 -15.16 17.92 0.41
CA ASP A 216 -13.74 17.75 0.78
C ASP A 216 -13.34 18.69 1.92
N LYS A 217 -13.59 19.99 1.75
CA LYS A 217 -13.28 21.00 2.77
C LYS A 217 -14.02 20.74 4.07
N ALA A 218 -15.29 20.36 3.97
CA ALA A 218 -16.12 20.04 5.13
C ALA A 218 -15.60 18.80 5.90
N ILE A 219 -15.19 17.74 5.19
CA ILE A 219 -14.59 16.54 5.78
C ILE A 219 -13.28 16.90 6.49
N PHE A 220 -12.36 17.57 5.79
CA PHE A 220 -11.04 17.91 6.36
C PHE A 220 -11.17 18.87 7.56
N SER A 221 -12.07 19.86 7.49
CA SER A 221 -12.33 20.76 8.62
C SER A 221 -12.81 20.01 9.88
N LYS A 222 -13.56 18.91 9.71
CA LYS A 222 -14.01 18.08 10.84
C LYS A 222 -12.91 17.21 11.45
N MET A 223 -11.81 16.97 10.73
CA MET A 223 -10.73 16.09 11.16
C MET A 223 -9.52 16.85 11.72
N GLN A 224 -9.40 18.14 11.43
CA GLN A 224 -8.18 18.93 11.69
C GLN A 224 -7.77 19.03 13.17
N ASP A 225 -8.69 18.85 14.10
CA ASP A 225 -8.43 18.88 15.54
C ASP A 225 -7.83 17.58 16.07
N ILE A 226 -8.10 16.44 15.41
CA ILE A 226 -7.61 15.12 15.82
C ILE A 226 -6.70 14.44 14.78
N CYS A 227 -6.36 15.12 13.71
CA CYS A 227 -5.44 14.61 12.70
C CYS A 227 -4.44 15.67 12.26
N MET A 228 -3.19 15.24 12.08
CA MET A 228 -2.14 16.01 11.42
C MET A 228 -1.89 15.45 10.04
N SER A 229 -2.01 16.30 9.01
CA SER A 229 -1.75 15.90 7.62
C SER A 229 -0.63 16.73 7.03
N LEU A 230 0.44 16.08 6.56
CA LEU A 230 1.60 16.74 5.95
C LEU A 230 2.06 15.99 4.70
N LYS A 231 2.48 16.75 3.71
CA LYS A 231 3.11 16.23 2.49
C LYS A 231 4.63 16.27 2.60
N ALA A 232 5.29 15.21 2.18
CA ALA A 232 6.76 15.11 2.25
C ALA A 232 7.46 16.26 1.50
N LYS A 233 6.92 16.68 0.36
CA LYS A 233 7.45 17.78 -0.45
C LYS A 233 7.53 19.15 0.26
N ASP A 234 6.72 19.35 1.30
CA ASP A 234 6.65 20.62 2.03
C ASP A 234 7.69 20.69 3.17
N TYR A 235 8.28 19.55 3.56
CA TYR A 235 9.16 19.44 4.73
C TYR A 235 10.50 18.75 4.46
N LEU A 236 10.61 17.99 3.36
CA LEU A 236 11.83 17.27 2.99
C LEU A 236 12.38 17.82 1.69
N THR A 237 13.67 18.12 1.68
CA THR A 237 14.41 18.33 0.43
C THR A 237 14.69 16.95 -0.18
N LEU A 238 13.74 16.47 -0.99
CA LEU A 238 13.93 15.25 -1.75
C LEU A 238 14.63 15.56 -3.06
N PRO A 239 15.48 14.65 -3.57
CA PRO A 239 16.06 14.81 -4.90
C PRO A 239 14.96 14.78 -5.97
N GLU A 240 15.29 15.24 -7.16
CA GLU A 240 14.38 15.24 -8.29
C GLU A 240 13.84 13.84 -8.59
N ARG A 241 12.57 13.76 -8.98
CA ARG A 241 11.93 12.54 -9.47
C ARG A 241 11.67 12.70 -10.96
N ILE A 242 12.32 11.85 -11.74
CA ILE A 242 12.25 11.84 -13.21
C ILE A 242 11.47 10.60 -13.64
N GLU A 243 10.35 10.80 -14.32
CA GLU A 243 9.51 9.71 -14.82
C GLU A 243 9.63 9.61 -16.34
N ASN A 244 9.96 8.42 -16.82
CA ASN A 244 10.13 8.11 -18.24
C ASN A 244 9.18 6.98 -18.64
N VAL A 245 8.37 7.22 -19.67
CA VAL A 245 7.59 6.18 -20.32
C VAL A 245 8.42 5.63 -21.48
N ILE A 246 8.77 4.37 -21.39
CA ILE A 246 9.49 3.64 -22.44
C ILE A 246 8.47 2.80 -23.21
N THR A 247 8.20 3.22 -24.45
CA THR A 247 7.27 2.52 -25.32
C THR A 247 7.90 1.21 -25.80
N VAL A 248 7.16 0.13 -25.64
CA VAL A 248 7.47 -1.21 -26.13
C VAL A 248 6.58 -1.51 -27.34
N GLU A 249 7.18 -1.83 -28.47
CA GLU A 249 6.44 -2.13 -29.70
C GLU A 249 6.61 -3.61 -30.06
N MET A 250 5.51 -4.30 -30.26
CA MET A 250 5.47 -5.67 -30.78
C MET A 250 5.72 -5.69 -32.28
N ASN A 251 6.35 -6.75 -32.78
CA ASN A 251 6.41 -6.96 -34.22
C ASN A 251 5.02 -7.30 -34.80
N PRO A 252 4.81 -7.21 -36.13
CA PRO A 252 3.47 -7.43 -36.71
C PRO A 252 2.83 -8.78 -36.38
N LYS A 253 3.62 -9.86 -36.27
CA LYS A 253 3.11 -11.21 -35.96
C LYS A 253 2.67 -11.31 -34.49
N GLU A 254 3.49 -10.79 -33.59
CA GLU A 254 3.15 -10.72 -32.15
C GLU A 254 1.93 -9.85 -31.92
N TRP A 255 1.85 -8.73 -32.63
CA TRP A 255 0.70 -7.84 -32.56
C TRP A 255 -0.61 -8.51 -33.00
N GLU A 256 -0.58 -9.26 -34.10
CA GLU A 256 -1.77 -10.02 -34.54
C GLU A 256 -2.15 -11.11 -33.54
N LEU A 257 -1.18 -11.83 -32.97
CA LEU A 257 -1.42 -12.81 -31.92
C LEU A 257 -2.03 -12.15 -30.67
N TYR A 258 -1.43 -11.03 -30.23
CA TYR A 258 -1.97 -10.24 -29.12
C TYR A 258 -3.42 -9.85 -29.33
N LYS A 259 -3.74 -9.26 -30.49
CA LYS A 259 -5.11 -8.86 -30.84
C LYS A 259 -6.10 -10.02 -30.86
N GLN A 260 -5.68 -11.15 -31.42
CA GLN A 260 -6.53 -12.34 -31.43
C GLN A 260 -6.88 -12.76 -29.99
N MET A 261 -5.87 -12.89 -29.13
CA MET A 261 -6.06 -13.30 -27.74
C MET A 261 -6.84 -12.25 -26.92
N GLU A 262 -6.56 -10.97 -27.12
CA GLU A 262 -7.35 -9.89 -26.50
C GLU A 262 -8.82 -9.97 -26.90
N ARG A 263 -9.08 -10.14 -28.20
CA ARG A 263 -10.45 -10.28 -28.74
C ARG A 263 -11.16 -11.48 -28.14
N GLU A 264 -10.54 -12.65 -28.08
CA GLU A 264 -11.11 -13.86 -27.49
C GLU A 264 -11.49 -13.65 -26.02
N HIS A 265 -10.60 -13.06 -25.21
CA HIS A 265 -10.87 -12.76 -23.81
C HIS A 265 -11.94 -11.67 -23.61
N VAL A 266 -11.94 -10.64 -24.45
CA VAL A 266 -12.96 -9.58 -24.39
C VAL A 266 -14.33 -10.12 -24.79
N LEU A 267 -14.43 -10.95 -25.84
CA LEU A 267 -15.68 -11.51 -26.31
C LEU A 267 -16.24 -12.59 -25.36
N SER A 268 -15.38 -13.42 -24.75
CA SER A 268 -15.83 -14.45 -23.79
C SER A 268 -16.55 -13.84 -22.57
N LEU A 269 -16.20 -12.61 -22.19
CA LEU A 269 -16.83 -11.87 -21.10
C LEU A 269 -17.91 -10.88 -21.58
N ALA A 270 -18.09 -10.72 -22.90
CA ALA A 270 -19.09 -9.82 -23.48
C ALA A 270 -20.48 -10.42 -23.55
N SER A 271 -20.65 -11.72 -23.32
CA SER A 271 -21.94 -12.42 -23.32
C SER A 271 -22.87 -12.03 -22.16
N ASP A 272 -22.34 -11.35 -21.13
CA ASP A 272 -23.13 -10.76 -20.05
C ASP A 272 -23.27 -9.25 -20.28
N ASP A 273 -24.51 -8.77 -20.44
CA ASP A 273 -24.84 -7.33 -20.60
C ASP A 273 -24.40 -6.49 -19.38
N ASP A 274 -24.21 -7.11 -18.20
CA ASP A 274 -23.71 -6.49 -16.97
C ASP A 274 -22.31 -7.04 -16.63
N VAL A 275 -21.25 -6.31 -17.00
CA VAL A 275 -19.88 -6.63 -16.54
C VAL A 275 -19.77 -6.36 -15.05
N SER A 276 -19.84 -7.41 -14.25
CA SER A 276 -19.56 -7.28 -12.82
C SER A 276 -18.12 -6.78 -12.61
N ALA A 277 -17.88 -6.06 -11.51
CA ALA A 277 -16.54 -5.57 -11.16
C ALA A 277 -15.50 -6.71 -11.03
N LEU A 278 -15.94 -7.91 -10.64
CA LEU A 278 -15.09 -9.10 -10.57
C LEU A 278 -14.66 -9.58 -11.96
N ASN A 279 -15.58 -9.64 -12.92
CA ASN A 279 -15.29 -10.03 -14.30
C ASN A 279 -14.38 -9.01 -14.98
N ALA A 280 -14.61 -7.71 -14.76
CA ALA A 280 -13.73 -6.65 -15.25
C ALA A 280 -12.30 -6.75 -14.69
N ALA A 281 -12.15 -7.05 -13.39
CA ALA A 281 -10.83 -7.20 -12.78
C ALA A 281 -10.08 -8.43 -13.32
N ALA A 282 -10.80 -9.55 -13.53
CA ALA A 282 -10.22 -10.77 -14.13
C ALA A 282 -9.75 -10.50 -15.57
N LEU A 283 -10.58 -9.85 -16.39
CA LEU A 283 -10.23 -9.48 -17.76
C LEU A 283 -9.03 -8.53 -17.79
N ALA A 284 -9.05 -7.46 -16.99
CA ALA A 284 -7.91 -6.53 -16.92
C ALA A 284 -6.61 -7.24 -16.52
N GLY A 285 -6.71 -8.21 -15.58
CA GLY A 285 -5.56 -9.05 -15.22
C GLY A 285 -5.03 -9.86 -16.39
N LYS A 286 -5.89 -10.48 -17.19
CA LYS A 286 -5.49 -11.22 -18.39
C LYS A 286 -4.88 -10.31 -19.45
N LEU A 287 -5.47 -9.13 -19.70
CA LEU A 287 -4.94 -8.17 -20.68
C LEU A 287 -3.57 -7.60 -20.25
N LEU A 288 -3.34 -7.41 -18.95
CA LEU A 288 -2.02 -7.02 -18.44
C LEU A 288 -0.99 -8.15 -18.54
N GLN A 289 -1.40 -9.41 -18.37
CA GLN A 289 -0.52 -10.56 -18.63
C GLN A 289 -0.06 -10.56 -20.07
N LEU A 290 -0.99 -10.43 -21.02
CA LEU A 290 -0.69 -10.33 -22.46
C LEU A 290 0.25 -9.15 -22.77
N ALA A 291 0.00 -7.97 -22.19
CA ALA A 291 0.83 -6.79 -22.37
C ALA A 291 2.26 -6.99 -21.83
N ASN A 292 2.44 -7.83 -20.79
CA ASN A 292 3.75 -8.20 -20.26
C ASN A 292 4.47 -9.29 -21.06
N GLY A 293 3.79 -9.92 -22.02
CA GLY A 293 4.39 -10.88 -22.96
C GLY A 293 3.99 -12.34 -22.75
N SER A 294 3.24 -12.67 -21.69
CA SER A 294 2.81 -14.05 -21.44
C SER A 294 1.45 -14.11 -20.78
N ILE A 295 0.75 -15.23 -20.91
CA ILE A 295 -0.56 -15.47 -20.28
C ILE A 295 -0.62 -16.90 -19.74
N TYR A 296 -1.40 -17.13 -18.68
CA TYR A 296 -1.75 -18.48 -18.23
C TYR A 296 -2.96 -18.99 -19.03
N ASN A 297 -2.79 -20.20 -19.64
CA ASN A 297 -3.91 -20.94 -20.22
C ASN A 297 -4.83 -21.50 -19.12
N ASP A 298 -5.90 -22.21 -19.51
CA ASP A 298 -6.87 -22.78 -18.58
C ASP A 298 -6.27 -23.93 -17.72
N GLU A 299 -5.19 -24.55 -18.19
CA GLU A 299 -4.43 -25.59 -17.49
C GLU A 299 -3.39 -25.00 -16.53
N GLY A 300 -3.23 -23.68 -16.52
CA GLY A 300 -2.24 -22.96 -15.68
C GLY A 300 -0.83 -22.92 -16.24
N GLU A 301 -0.63 -23.32 -17.49
CA GLU A 301 0.67 -23.25 -18.18
C GLU A 301 0.91 -21.86 -18.74
N ILE A 302 2.18 -21.48 -18.85
CA ILE A 302 2.59 -20.18 -19.39
C ILE A 302 2.69 -20.26 -20.91
N VAL A 303 1.88 -19.44 -21.59
CA VAL A 303 1.95 -19.24 -23.04
C VAL A 303 2.66 -17.91 -23.30
N VAL A 304 3.80 -17.96 -23.96
CA VAL A 304 4.57 -16.77 -24.36
C VAL A 304 3.96 -16.18 -25.63
N VAL A 305 3.64 -14.89 -25.58
CA VAL A 305 3.06 -14.11 -26.70
C VAL A 305 4.12 -13.25 -27.37
N HIS A 306 4.95 -12.58 -26.57
CA HIS A 306 6.08 -11.79 -27.04
C HIS A 306 7.13 -11.63 -25.93
N ASN A 307 8.35 -11.24 -26.31
CA ASN A 307 9.45 -10.99 -25.37
C ASN A 307 9.90 -9.52 -25.37
N GLU A 308 9.16 -8.63 -25.99
CA GLU A 308 9.60 -7.25 -26.25
C GLU A 308 9.91 -6.45 -24.98
N LYS A 309 9.15 -6.68 -23.87
CA LYS A 309 9.48 -6.06 -22.57
C LYS A 309 10.81 -6.55 -22.00
N ILE A 310 11.15 -7.82 -22.20
CA ILE A 310 12.45 -8.38 -21.78
C ILE A 310 13.57 -7.77 -22.60
N GLU A 311 13.42 -7.68 -23.92
CA GLU A 311 14.42 -7.07 -24.78
C GLU A 311 14.62 -5.59 -24.41
N ARG A 312 13.55 -4.85 -24.17
CA ARG A 312 13.65 -3.47 -23.75
C ARG A 312 14.28 -3.31 -22.36
N LEU A 313 14.05 -4.26 -21.45
CA LEU A 313 14.72 -4.28 -20.13
C LEU A 313 16.23 -4.54 -20.29
N LYS A 314 16.66 -5.42 -21.24
CA LYS A 314 18.08 -5.64 -21.54
C LYS A 314 18.75 -4.37 -22.05
N GLU A 315 18.14 -3.69 -23.03
CA GLU A 315 18.63 -2.40 -23.54
C GLU A 315 18.77 -1.35 -22.41
N LEU A 316 17.79 -1.31 -21.50
CA LEU A 316 17.80 -0.39 -20.37
C LEU A 316 18.96 -0.69 -19.40
N VAL A 317 19.22 -1.97 -19.12
CA VAL A 317 20.35 -2.39 -18.27
C VAL A 317 21.68 -2.02 -18.91
N GLU A 318 21.84 -2.26 -20.21
CA GLU A 318 23.04 -1.91 -20.98
C GLU A 318 23.26 -0.38 -20.98
N THR A 319 22.23 0.39 -21.26
CA THR A 319 22.29 1.87 -21.30
C THR A 319 22.65 2.49 -19.96
N ASN A 320 22.25 1.86 -18.86
CA ASN A 320 22.55 2.34 -17.50
C ASN A 320 23.88 1.82 -16.93
N GLU A 321 24.72 1.21 -17.74
CA GLU A 321 26.09 0.79 -17.37
C GLU A 321 26.14 -0.09 -16.11
N GLY A 322 25.12 -0.92 -15.89
CA GLY A 322 25.04 -1.81 -14.74
C GLY A 322 24.76 -1.14 -13.40
N LYS A 323 24.24 0.10 -13.38
CA LYS A 323 23.76 0.73 -12.14
C LYS A 323 22.64 -0.11 -11.51
N PRO A 324 22.58 -0.18 -10.16
CA PRO A 324 21.55 -0.94 -9.46
C PRO A 324 20.13 -0.50 -9.83
N MET A 325 19.26 -1.46 -10.13
CA MET A 325 17.87 -1.23 -10.51
C MET A 325 16.91 -2.01 -9.62
N LEU A 326 15.86 -1.33 -9.12
CA LEU A 326 14.71 -1.96 -8.48
C LEU A 326 13.62 -2.18 -9.53
N VAL A 327 13.35 -3.44 -9.86
CA VAL A 327 12.42 -3.83 -10.92
C VAL A 327 11.14 -4.36 -10.31
N PHE A 328 10.00 -3.72 -10.61
CA PHE A 328 8.68 -4.15 -10.18
C PHE A 328 8.02 -5.03 -11.24
N TYR A 329 7.60 -6.23 -10.83
CA TYR A 329 6.86 -7.20 -11.62
C TYR A 329 5.48 -7.46 -11.01
N ASN A 330 4.51 -7.91 -11.82
CA ASN A 330 3.15 -8.16 -11.36
C ASN A 330 2.79 -9.65 -11.27
N PHE A 331 3.27 -10.45 -12.21
CA PHE A 331 2.89 -11.85 -12.36
C PHE A 331 4.07 -12.78 -12.12
N LYS A 332 3.80 -14.04 -11.76
CA LYS A 332 4.87 -15.04 -11.57
C LYS A 332 5.65 -15.32 -12.85
N HIS A 333 4.96 -15.29 -14.01
CA HIS A 333 5.64 -15.44 -15.29
C HIS A 333 6.58 -14.27 -15.60
N ASP A 334 6.24 -13.02 -15.20
CA ASP A 334 7.16 -11.88 -15.33
C ASP A 334 8.44 -12.15 -14.55
N LEU A 335 8.31 -12.59 -13.29
CA LEU A 335 9.44 -12.93 -12.43
C LEU A 335 10.31 -14.02 -13.07
N GLN A 336 9.67 -15.07 -13.61
CA GLN A 336 10.38 -16.16 -14.27
C GLN A 336 11.16 -15.66 -15.49
N SER A 337 10.50 -14.93 -16.42
CA SER A 337 11.12 -14.40 -17.63
C SER A 337 12.27 -13.44 -17.30
N ILE A 338 12.12 -12.59 -16.28
CA ILE A 338 13.19 -11.70 -15.83
C ILE A 338 14.37 -12.50 -15.26
N LYS A 339 14.13 -13.53 -14.44
CA LYS A 339 15.19 -14.37 -13.87
C LYS A 339 15.93 -15.20 -14.95
N GLU A 340 15.23 -15.67 -15.96
CA GLU A 340 15.82 -16.37 -17.10
C GLU A 340 16.73 -15.42 -17.91
N ALA A 341 16.29 -14.19 -18.17
CA ALA A 341 17.07 -13.17 -18.87
C ALA A 341 18.22 -12.61 -18.02
N PHE A 342 18.04 -12.53 -16.71
CA PHE A 342 19.01 -11.98 -15.74
C PHE A 342 19.24 -12.94 -14.57
N PRO A 343 20.03 -14.01 -14.74
CA PRO A 343 20.22 -15.05 -13.70
C PRO A 343 20.82 -14.56 -12.40
N LYS A 344 21.51 -13.40 -12.39
CA LYS A 344 22.08 -12.76 -11.20
C LYS A 344 21.10 -11.85 -10.46
N SER A 345 19.88 -11.69 -10.96
CA SER A 345 18.85 -10.90 -10.29
C SER A 345 18.38 -11.57 -8.99
N VAL A 346 18.08 -10.76 -7.98
CA VAL A 346 17.65 -11.23 -6.66
C VAL A 346 16.20 -10.84 -6.43
N GLU A 347 15.37 -11.78 -6.02
CA GLU A 347 13.99 -11.50 -5.61
C GLU A 347 13.95 -11.07 -4.13
N LEU A 348 13.34 -9.94 -3.85
CA LEU A 348 13.20 -9.38 -2.52
C LEU A 348 12.27 -10.24 -1.64
N LYS A 349 12.84 -11.04 -0.75
CA LYS A 349 12.12 -11.94 0.17
C LYS A 349 12.43 -11.68 1.63
N THR A 350 13.67 -11.43 1.95
CA THR A 350 14.22 -11.38 3.32
C THR A 350 14.82 -10.03 3.66
N ASP A 351 15.08 -9.80 4.94
CA ASP A 351 15.78 -8.60 5.41
C ASP A 351 17.26 -8.61 4.97
N ASP A 352 17.84 -9.80 4.74
CA ASP A 352 19.19 -9.94 4.21
C ASP A 352 19.28 -9.42 2.76
N ASP A 353 18.26 -9.65 1.93
CA ASP A 353 18.19 -9.10 0.58
C ASP A 353 18.19 -7.56 0.61
N VAL A 354 17.47 -6.97 1.59
CA VAL A 354 17.48 -5.50 1.82
C VAL A 354 18.87 -5.02 2.24
N ALA A 355 19.53 -5.75 3.12
CA ALA A 355 20.87 -5.40 3.59
C ALA A 355 21.91 -5.48 2.46
N GLU A 356 21.88 -6.54 1.65
CA GLU A 356 22.80 -6.72 0.52
C GLU A 356 22.51 -5.70 -0.62
N TRP A 357 21.25 -5.37 -0.87
CA TRP A 357 20.88 -4.29 -1.78
C TRP A 357 21.47 -2.95 -1.32
N ASN A 358 21.29 -2.59 -0.05
CA ASN A 358 21.76 -1.33 0.50
C ASN A 358 23.30 -1.23 0.59
N LYS A 359 24.02 -2.36 0.58
CA LYS A 359 25.48 -2.42 0.44
C LYS A 359 25.96 -2.27 -1.01
N GLY A 360 25.06 -2.29 -1.99
CA GLY A 360 25.39 -2.26 -3.43
C GLY A 360 25.81 -3.61 -4.01
N ASN A 361 25.58 -4.73 -3.31
CA ASN A 361 25.95 -6.07 -3.77
C ASN A 361 24.95 -6.67 -4.76
N ILE A 362 23.75 -6.06 -4.90
CA ILE A 362 22.70 -6.51 -5.82
C ILE A 362 22.52 -5.49 -6.94
N GLN A 363 22.75 -5.91 -8.18
CA GLN A 363 22.60 -5.05 -9.36
C GLN A 363 21.13 -4.95 -9.84
N MET A 364 20.36 -6.02 -9.67
CA MET A 364 18.95 -6.04 -10.02
C MET A 364 18.15 -6.69 -8.90
N LEU A 365 17.33 -5.88 -8.21
CA LEU A 365 16.44 -6.33 -7.17
C LEU A 365 15.01 -6.41 -7.73
N LEU A 366 14.41 -7.60 -7.68
CA LEU A 366 13.06 -7.86 -8.17
C LEU A 366 12.05 -7.80 -7.02
N ALA A 367 10.99 -7.05 -7.16
CA ALA A 367 9.97 -6.93 -6.13
C ALA A 367 8.55 -6.91 -6.71
N HIS A 368 7.62 -7.56 -6.02
CA HIS A 368 6.20 -7.37 -6.31
C HIS A 368 5.70 -6.10 -5.57
N PRO A 369 4.93 -5.20 -6.22
CA PRO A 369 4.52 -3.92 -5.60
C PRO A 369 3.84 -4.08 -4.24
N ALA A 370 2.98 -5.09 -4.09
CA ALA A 370 2.31 -5.37 -2.82
C ALA A 370 3.27 -5.81 -1.70
N SER A 371 4.39 -6.48 -2.02
CA SER A 371 5.37 -6.90 -1.03
C SER A 371 6.39 -5.80 -0.70
N ALA A 372 6.72 -4.95 -1.67
CA ALA A 372 7.57 -3.78 -1.45
C ALA A 372 6.83 -2.63 -0.75
N GLY A 373 5.49 -2.67 -0.71
CA GLY A 373 4.65 -1.63 -0.10
C GLY A 373 4.88 -1.39 1.38
N TYR A 374 5.56 -2.27 2.11
CA TYR A 374 5.57 -2.23 3.58
C TYR A 374 6.97 -2.03 4.15
N GLY A 375 7.23 -0.80 4.67
CA GLY A 375 8.26 -0.50 5.67
C GLY A 375 9.74 -0.64 5.26
N LEU A 376 10.05 -1.08 4.04
CA LEU A 376 11.41 -1.34 3.61
C LEU A 376 12.17 -0.05 3.26
N ASN A 377 13.44 0.02 3.66
CA ASN A 377 14.35 1.11 3.37
C ASN A 377 15.33 0.66 2.27
N LEU A 378 15.07 1.04 1.01
CA LEU A 378 15.86 0.62 -0.15
C LEU A 378 16.67 1.77 -0.78
N GLN A 379 16.55 3.00 -0.27
CA GLN A 379 17.11 4.21 -0.89
C GLN A 379 18.64 4.26 -0.91
N ALA A 380 19.33 3.46 -0.09
CA ALA A 380 20.79 3.45 -0.08
C ALA A 380 21.40 2.57 -1.21
N GLY A 381 20.64 1.60 -1.72
CA GLY A 381 21.16 0.66 -2.71
C GLY A 381 21.06 1.13 -4.16
N GLY A 382 20.26 2.15 -4.46
CA GLY A 382 20.12 2.66 -5.82
C GLY A 382 19.13 3.80 -5.95
N ASN A 383 19.00 4.31 -7.18
CA ASN A 383 18.12 5.44 -7.53
C ASN A 383 17.29 5.19 -8.80
N ILE A 384 17.31 3.98 -9.35
CA ILE A 384 16.58 3.63 -10.58
C ILE A 384 15.48 2.62 -10.26
N ILE A 385 14.26 2.94 -10.65
CA ILE A 385 13.08 2.08 -10.58
C ILE A 385 12.65 1.72 -12.00
N VAL A 386 12.33 0.45 -12.23
CA VAL A 386 11.74 -0.01 -13.49
C VAL A 386 10.42 -0.71 -13.19
N TRP A 387 9.35 -0.20 -13.75
CA TRP A 387 8.05 -0.86 -13.78
C TRP A 387 7.97 -1.75 -15.03
N TYR A 388 8.31 -3.04 -14.85
CA TYR A 388 8.13 -4.05 -15.88
C TYR A 388 6.66 -4.41 -16.06
N GLY A 389 5.95 -4.62 -14.94
CA GLY A 389 4.51 -4.80 -14.89
C GLY A 389 3.83 -3.67 -14.12
N LEU A 390 2.84 -3.02 -14.74
CA LEU A 390 2.09 -1.90 -14.15
C LEU A 390 0.97 -2.39 -13.23
N THR A 391 0.61 -1.59 -12.23
CA THR A 391 -0.48 -1.90 -11.28
C THR A 391 -1.62 -0.89 -11.35
N TRP A 392 -2.87 -1.36 -11.23
CA TRP A 392 -4.05 -0.51 -11.07
C TRP A 392 -4.17 0.17 -9.70
N SER A 393 -3.37 -0.26 -8.73
CA SER A 393 -3.39 0.30 -7.38
C SER A 393 -2.49 1.52 -7.28
N LEU A 394 -3.08 2.71 -7.29
CA LEU A 394 -2.36 3.98 -7.04
C LEU A 394 -1.59 3.94 -5.72
N GLU A 395 -2.18 3.34 -4.68
CA GLU A 395 -1.54 3.16 -3.38
C GLU A 395 -0.26 2.33 -3.50
N GLN A 396 -0.32 1.15 -4.13
CA GLN A 396 0.87 0.30 -4.33
C GLN A 396 1.93 1.01 -5.19
N TYR A 397 1.51 1.71 -6.24
CA TYR A 397 2.40 2.48 -7.10
C TYR A 397 3.15 3.58 -6.31
N GLN A 398 2.43 4.37 -5.51
CA GLN A 398 3.02 5.40 -4.68
C GLN A 398 3.95 4.82 -3.60
N GLN A 399 3.51 3.76 -2.93
CA GLN A 399 4.29 3.08 -1.90
C GLN A 399 5.57 2.48 -2.45
N ALA A 400 5.51 1.83 -3.62
CA ALA A 400 6.65 1.23 -4.28
C ALA A 400 7.69 2.30 -4.69
N ASN A 401 7.26 3.38 -5.32
CA ASN A 401 8.16 4.48 -5.70
C ASN A 401 8.81 5.16 -4.49
N ALA A 402 8.09 5.28 -3.37
CA ALA A 402 8.61 5.84 -2.13
C ALA A 402 9.65 4.92 -1.43
N ARG A 403 10.00 3.75 -1.97
CA ARG A 403 11.10 2.93 -1.45
C ARG A 403 12.46 3.52 -1.78
N LEU A 404 12.60 4.16 -2.94
CA LEU A 404 13.81 4.88 -3.33
C LEU A 404 13.66 6.40 -3.20
N HIS A 405 12.50 6.98 -3.54
CA HIS A 405 12.25 8.42 -3.46
C HIS A 405 11.76 8.81 -2.06
N ARG A 406 12.70 8.90 -1.12
CA ARG A 406 12.42 9.20 0.30
C ARG A 406 13.61 9.86 0.98
N GLN A 407 13.43 10.32 2.22
CA GLN A 407 14.51 10.89 3.03
C GLN A 407 15.72 9.95 3.11
N GLY A 408 16.91 10.51 2.89
CA GLY A 408 18.18 9.78 2.81
C GLY A 408 18.61 9.41 1.39
N GLN A 409 17.76 9.59 0.38
CA GLN A 409 18.19 9.54 -1.02
C GLN A 409 18.91 10.85 -1.39
N THR A 410 20.07 10.73 -2.04
CA THR A 410 20.91 11.89 -2.43
C THR A 410 20.98 12.11 -3.94
N GLN A 411 20.52 11.12 -4.73
CA GLN A 411 20.54 11.18 -6.19
C GLN A 411 19.13 11.35 -6.76
N PRO A 412 18.96 12.01 -7.93
CA PRO A 412 17.69 12.01 -8.64
C PRO A 412 17.16 10.59 -8.84
N VAL A 413 15.88 10.37 -8.49
CA VAL A 413 15.26 9.05 -8.66
C VAL A 413 14.64 8.96 -10.05
N ILE A 414 15.12 8.03 -10.84
CA ILE A 414 14.65 7.79 -12.21
C ILE A 414 13.67 6.63 -12.19
N ILE A 415 12.47 6.84 -12.71
CA ILE A 415 11.41 5.84 -12.78
C ILE A 415 11.10 5.57 -14.25
N HIS A 416 11.40 4.36 -14.71
CA HIS A 416 11.08 3.90 -16.05
C HIS A 416 9.82 3.04 -16.02
N HIS A 417 8.88 3.32 -16.92
CA HIS A 417 7.68 2.51 -17.12
C HIS A 417 7.76 1.84 -18.48
N LEU A 418 7.81 0.51 -18.51
CA LEU A 418 7.75 -0.25 -19.77
C LEU A 418 6.29 -0.40 -20.18
N VAL A 419 5.87 0.34 -21.21
CA VAL A 419 4.49 0.44 -21.66
C VAL A 419 4.35 -0.16 -23.04
N THR A 420 3.65 -1.27 -23.16
CA THR A 420 3.41 -1.91 -24.45
C THR A 420 2.31 -1.13 -25.20
N LYS A 421 2.69 -0.62 -26.37
CA LYS A 421 1.86 0.26 -27.20
C LYS A 421 0.56 -0.41 -27.64
N GLY A 422 -0.54 0.34 -27.57
CA GLY A 422 -1.86 -0.14 -27.98
C GLY A 422 -2.51 -1.12 -26.99
N THR A 423 -1.87 -1.48 -25.87
CA THR A 423 -2.36 -2.47 -24.91
C THR A 423 -3.02 -1.86 -23.67
N MET A 424 -3.39 -2.71 -22.72
CA MET A 424 -3.95 -2.29 -21.42
C MET A 424 -2.96 -1.43 -20.61
N ASP A 425 -1.64 -1.56 -20.83
CA ASP A 425 -0.63 -0.76 -20.16
C ASP A 425 -0.87 0.75 -20.30
N GLU A 426 -1.26 1.20 -21.51
CA GLU A 426 -1.55 2.62 -21.74
C GLU A 426 -2.73 3.14 -20.91
N GLN A 427 -3.74 2.28 -20.67
CA GLN A 427 -4.89 2.66 -19.85
C GLN A 427 -4.51 2.77 -18.37
N VAL A 428 -3.65 1.85 -17.90
CA VAL A 428 -3.08 1.92 -16.54
C VAL A 428 -2.25 3.19 -16.37
N MET A 429 -1.37 3.51 -17.33
CA MET A 429 -0.56 4.73 -17.26
C MET A 429 -1.42 5.99 -17.20
N LYS A 430 -2.43 6.11 -18.06
CA LYS A 430 -3.36 7.25 -18.04
C LYS A 430 -4.08 7.38 -16.69
N ALA A 431 -4.49 6.26 -16.10
CA ALA A 431 -5.15 6.27 -14.78
C ALA A 431 -4.19 6.68 -13.65
N LEU A 432 -2.95 6.21 -13.68
CA LEU A 432 -1.91 6.59 -12.70
C LEU A 432 -1.56 8.07 -12.79
N GLU A 433 -1.39 8.62 -14.01
CA GLU A 433 -1.10 10.04 -14.25
C GLU A 433 -2.22 10.95 -13.74
N ARG A 434 -3.48 10.58 -13.98
CA ARG A 434 -4.65 11.32 -13.48
C ARG A 434 -4.89 11.16 -12.00
N LYS A 435 -4.18 10.24 -11.33
CA LYS A 435 -4.43 9.81 -9.94
C LYS A 435 -5.86 9.28 -9.71
N GLU A 436 -6.44 8.74 -10.74
CA GLU A 436 -7.79 8.16 -10.78
C GLU A 436 -7.76 6.63 -10.80
N ALA A 437 -6.56 6.04 -10.65
CA ALA A 437 -6.39 4.60 -10.67
C ALA A 437 -7.19 3.93 -9.56
N GLY A 438 -8.13 3.10 -9.96
CA GLY A 438 -9.06 2.41 -9.07
C GLY A 438 -10.08 1.62 -9.88
N GLN A 439 -11.14 1.15 -9.22
CA GLN A 439 -12.16 0.29 -9.83
C GLN A 439 -12.90 0.96 -10.99
N ASP A 440 -13.18 2.26 -10.87
CA ASP A 440 -13.90 3.01 -11.91
C ASP A 440 -13.06 3.18 -13.18
N ALA A 441 -11.77 3.54 -13.04
CA ALA A 441 -10.85 3.66 -14.17
C ALA A 441 -10.64 2.31 -14.87
N LEU A 442 -10.58 1.22 -14.10
CA LEU A 442 -10.50 -0.14 -14.64
C LEU A 442 -11.75 -0.49 -15.45
N LEU A 443 -12.95 -0.19 -14.94
CA LEU A 443 -14.21 -0.43 -15.66
C LEU A 443 -14.30 0.40 -16.95
N GLU A 444 -13.85 1.65 -16.94
CA GLU A 444 -13.79 2.49 -18.14
C GLU A 444 -12.82 1.93 -19.18
N ALA A 445 -11.64 1.48 -18.74
CA ALA A 445 -10.66 0.85 -19.63
C ALA A 445 -11.20 -0.41 -20.29
N ILE A 446 -11.92 -1.26 -19.54
CA ILE A 446 -12.55 -2.45 -20.09
C ILE A 446 -13.69 -2.11 -21.07
N LYS A 447 -14.51 -1.10 -20.77
CA LYS A 447 -15.55 -0.63 -21.70
C LYS A 447 -14.94 -0.14 -23.01
N TYR A 448 -13.88 0.67 -22.92
CA TYR A 448 -13.14 1.13 -24.09
C TYR A 448 -12.62 -0.04 -24.94
N ARG A 449 -12.04 -1.07 -24.31
CA ARG A 449 -11.58 -2.27 -25.03
C ARG A 449 -12.72 -3.07 -25.66
N LYS A 450 -13.87 -3.18 -24.97
CA LYS A 450 -15.08 -3.81 -25.56
C LYS A 450 -15.57 -3.06 -26.81
N GLU A 451 -15.54 -1.74 -26.80
CA GLU A 451 -15.97 -0.93 -27.94
C GLU A 451 -15.10 -1.15 -29.18
N LEU A 452 -13.79 -1.42 -29.02
CA LEU A 452 -12.88 -1.72 -30.12
C LEU A 452 -13.21 -3.02 -30.88
N TYR A 453 -13.98 -3.93 -30.28
CA TYR A 453 -14.33 -5.25 -30.85
C TYR A 453 -15.84 -5.44 -31.05
N LYS A 454 -16.65 -4.37 -31.01
CA LYS A 454 -18.10 -4.41 -31.21
C LYS A 454 -18.53 -4.38 -32.68
N GLU A 455 -17.60 -4.46 -33.65
CA GLU A 455 -17.94 -4.52 -35.07
C GLU A 455 -18.23 -5.93 -35.57
#